data_f0786551b89dbba60a60eb797048c37c
#
_entry.id   f0786551b89dbba60a60eb797048c37c
#
_cell.length_a   1.000
_cell.length_b   1.000
_cell.length_c   1.000
_cell.angle_alpha   90.00
_cell.angle_beta   90.00
_cell.angle_gamma   90.00
#
_symmetry.space_group_name_H-M   'P 1'
#
loop_
_entity.id
_entity.type
_entity.pdbx_description
1 polymer ?
#
loop_
_entity_poly.entity_id
_entity_poly.type
_entity_poly.pdbx_seq_one_letter_code
_entity_poly.pdbx_strand_id
1 'polypeptide(L)'
;MLKLETIFHKEALLVQVDPDHNFLKAVWLKQPTSSEFRKYILLVTEYALARNIKIALFDIRRRSYMEYCDQNWTLKEIFPLFEGNFVKFAYLTKIEGLDLMDTLRLQEAQDNSTLQKTTFKIEHFLDEEQALTWLFE
;
A
#
# COMPACT_ATOMS: atom_id res chain seq x y z
N MET A 1 16.90 -2.22 -13.44
CA MET A 1 17.14 -1.46 -12.21
C MET A 1 16.12 -0.35 -12.04
N LEU A 2 15.59 -0.19 -10.84
CA LEU A 2 14.59 0.84 -10.55
C LEU A 2 15.20 2.24 -10.54
N LYS A 3 14.50 3.18 -11.14
CA LYS A 3 14.87 4.60 -11.10
C LYS A 3 13.71 5.35 -10.45
N LEU A 4 13.84 5.60 -9.16
CA LEU A 4 12.76 6.21 -8.37
C LEU A 4 12.82 7.73 -8.45
N GLU A 5 11.69 8.34 -8.76
CA GLU A 5 11.51 9.79 -8.72
C GLU A 5 10.60 10.12 -7.54
N THR A 6 11.01 11.08 -6.73
CA THR A 6 10.17 11.54 -5.62
C THR A 6 9.08 12.46 -6.17
N ILE A 7 7.83 12.08 -5.96
CA ILE A 7 6.68 12.88 -6.41
C ILE A 7 5.97 13.56 -5.27
N PHE A 8 6.21 13.13 -4.03
CA PHE A 8 5.56 13.67 -2.84
C PHE A 8 6.43 13.40 -1.64
N HIS A 9 6.70 14.44 -0.84
CA HIS A 9 7.49 14.28 0.38
C HIS A 9 6.98 15.27 1.43
N LYS A 10 6.26 14.76 2.40
CA LYS A 10 5.76 15.51 3.56
C LYS A 10 6.33 14.87 4.82
N GLU A 11 6.04 15.46 5.97
CA GLU A 11 6.55 14.96 7.24
C GLU A 11 6.20 13.50 7.50
N ALA A 12 5.00 13.09 7.13
CA ALA A 12 4.50 11.75 7.42
C ALA A 12 4.71 10.75 6.28
N LEU A 13 4.88 11.20 5.04
CA LEU A 13 4.83 10.30 3.88
C LEU A 13 5.80 10.72 2.78
N LEU A 14 6.53 9.74 2.26
CA LEU A 14 7.36 9.88 1.07
C LEU A 14 6.81 8.96 -0.01
N VAL A 15 6.56 9.50 -1.21
CA VAL A 15 6.10 8.70 -2.35
C VAL A 15 7.06 8.86 -3.50
N GLN A 16 7.51 7.73 -4.04
CA GLN A 16 8.42 7.66 -5.16
C GLN A 16 7.84 6.74 -6.23
N VAL A 17 8.10 7.04 -7.48
CA VAL A 17 7.61 6.23 -8.59
C VAL A 17 8.71 5.92 -9.59
N ASP A 18 8.56 4.79 -10.28
CA ASP A 18 9.31 4.45 -11.47
C ASP A 18 8.30 4.25 -12.59
N PRO A 19 8.08 5.27 -13.44
CA PRO A 19 7.04 5.19 -14.47
C PRO A 19 7.29 4.10 -15.51
N ASP A 20 8.56 3.82 -15.79
CA ASP A 20 8.94 2.82 -16.81
C ASP A 20 8.55 1.41 -16.36
N HIS A 21 8.45 1.18 -15.05
CA HIS A 21 8.08 -0.12 -14.48
C HIS A 21 6.66 -0.12 -13.90
N ASN A 22 5.92 0.98 -14.05
CA ASN A 22 4.57 1.13 -13.49
C ASN A 22 4.54 0.83 -11.98
N PHE A 23 5.58 1.30 -11.28
CA PHE A 23 5.82 0.98 -9.88
C PHE A 23 5.75 2.24 -9.01
N LEU A 24 5.13 2.09 -7.84
CA LEU A 24 5.03 3.14 -6.82
C LEU A 24 5.51 2.61 -5.48
N LYS A 25 6.32 3.40 -4.77
CA LYS A 25 6.75 3.10 -3.41
C LYS A 25 6.28 4.22 -2.49
N ALA A 26 5.50 3.88 -1.49
CA ALA A 26 5.02 4.81 -0.46
C ALA A 26 5.62 4.41 0.89
N VAL A 27 6.31 5.36 1.52
CA VAL A 27 6.99 5.12 2.80
C VAL A 27 6.37 6.01 3.86
N TRP A 28 5.72 5.39 4.87
CA TRP A 28 5.27 6.14 6.02
C TRP A 28 6.47 6.46 6.89
N LEU A 29 6.74 7.74 7.10
CA LEU A 29 7.92 8.20 7.83
C LEU A 29 7.68 8.28 9.34
N LYS A 30 6.42 8.32 9.73
CA LYS A 30 5.97 8.31 11.13
C LYS A 30 4.52 7.86 11.20
N GLN A 31 4.02 7.68 12.40
CA GLN A 31 2.61 7.35 12.62
C GLN A 31 1.75 8.53 12.16
N PRO A 32 0.87 8.35 11.16
CA PRO A 32 -0.03 9.42 10.75
C PRO A 32 -1.23 9.54 11.70
N THR A 33 -1.86 10.72 11.71
CA THR A 33 -3.19 10.83 12.28
C THR A 33 -4.19 10.15 11.32
N SER A 34 -5.39 9.84 11.80
CA SER A 34 -6.43 9.27 10.94
C SER A 34 -6.72 10.17 9.74
N SER A 35 -6.81 11.48 9.98
CA SER A 35 -7.05 12.45 8.92
C SER A 35 -5.93 12.46 7.88
N GLU A 36 -4.67 12.43 8.31
CA GLU A 36 -3.52 12.35 7.41
C GLU A 36 -3.53 11.03 6.64
N PHE A 37 -3.81 9.93 7.32
CA PHE A 37 -3.85 8.61 6.70
C PHE A 37 -4.82 8.60 5.53
N ARG A 38 -6.07 9.01 5.76
CA ARG A 38 -7.10 8.98 4.71
C ARG A 38 -6.78 9.93 3.57
N LYS A 39 -6.34 11.13 3.90
CA LYS A 39 -5.98 12.13 2.90
C LYS A 39 -4.86 11.63 1.99
N TYR A 40 -3.81 11.08 2.57
CA TYR A 40 -2.63 10.67 1.80
C TYR A 40 -2.87 9.37 1.05
N ILE A 41 -3.59 8.42 1.63
CA ILE A 41 -3.94 7.19 0.91
C ILE A 41 -4.79 7.50 -0.31
N LEU A 42 -5.77 8.38 -0.17
CA LEU A 42 -6.60 8.78 -1.31
C LEU A 42 -5.78 9.49 -2.38
N LEU A 43 -4.89 10.39 -1.99
CA LEU A 43 -4.01 11.10 -2.92
C LEU A 43 -3.11 10.12 -3.68
N VAL A 44 -2.49 9.18 -2.99
CA VAL A 44 -1.63 8.17 -3.62
C VAL A 44 -2.43 7.29 -4.57
N THR A 45 -3.62 6.87 -4.15
CA THR A 45 -4.51 6.04 -4.97
C THR A 45 -4.90 6.77 -6.25
N GLU A 46 -5.35 8.01 -6.15
CA GLU A 46 -5.73 8.81 -7.31
C GLU A 46 -4.57 9.01 -8.27
N TYR A 47 -3.38 9.29 -7.73
CA TYR A 47 -2.17 9.44 -8.53
C TYR A 47 -1.86 8.15 -9.29
N ALA A 48 -1.90 7.02 -8.60
CA ALA A 48 -1.60 5.72 -9.19
C ALA A 48 -2.58 5.36 -10.29
N LEU A 49 -3.87 5.59 -10.07
CA LEU A 49 -4.89 5.30 -11.07
C LEU A 49 -4.73 6.17 -12.32
N ALA A 50 -4.44 7.45 -12.15
CA ALA A 50 -4.26 8.38 -13.25
C ALA A 50 -3.08 8.01 -14.16
N ARG A 51 -2.09 7.31 -13.63
CA ARG A 51 -0.86 6.96 -14.34
C ARG A 51 -0.71 5.47 -14.63
N ASN A 52 -1.78 4.70 -14.42
CA ASN A 52 -1.76 3.25 -14.67
C ASN A 52 -0.65 2.51 -13.93
N ILE A 53 -0.38 2.91 -12.70
CA ILE A 53 0.55 2.19 -11.83
C ILE A 53 -0.09 0.84 -11.53
N LYS A 54 0.68 -0.25 -11.68
CA LYS A 54 0.18 -1.61 -11.54
C LYS A 54 0.69 -2.34 -10.31
N ILE A 55 1.84 -1.94 -9.79
CA ILE A 55 2.44 -2.56 -8.62
C ILE A 55 2.89 -1.49 -7.63
N ALA A 56 2.76 -1.79 -6.34
CA ALA A 56 3.09 -0.83 -5.30
C ALA A 56 3.74 -1.52 -4.09
N LEU A 57 4.63 -0.80 -3.43
CA LEU A 57 5.25 -1.21 -2.18
C LEU A 57 4.89 -0.16 -1.12
N PHE A 58 4.22 -0.60 -0.07
CA PHE A 58 3.88 0.26 1.07
C PHE A 58 4.79 -0.10 2.23
N ASP A 59 5.73 0.78 2.55
CA ASP A 59 6.63 0.58 3.67
C ASP A 59 5.97 1.14 4.94
N ILE A 60 5.55 0.23 5.81
CA ILE A 60 4.84 0.56 7.05
C ILE A 60 5.69 0.34 8.29
N ARG A 61 7.00 0.18 8.13
CA ARG A 61 7.88 -0.15 9.26
C ARG A 61 7.91 0.93 10.34
N ARG A 62 7.66 2.18 9.99
CA ARG A 62 7.64 3.31 10.94
C ARG A 62 6.25 3.68 11.42
N ARG A 63 5.23 3.00 10.91
CA ARG A 63 3.86 3.16 11.37
C ARG A 63 3.62 2.15 12.49
N SER A 64 2.85 2.52 13.51
CA SER A 64 2.66 1.66 14.68
C SER A 64 1.39 0.82 14.60
N TYR A 65 0.32 1.40 14.07
CA TYR A 65 -0.97 0.72 13.98
C TYR A 65 -1.87 1.44 12.98
N MET A 66 -2.97 0.77 12.62
CA MET A 66 -4.04 1.38 11.82
C MET A 66 -5.33 1.30 12.62
N GLU A 67 -5.96 2.46 12.87
CA GLU A 67 -7.22 2.47 13.62
C GLU A 67 -8.28 1.61 12.92
N TYR A 68 -9.14 0.99 13.71
CA TYR A 68 -10.15 0.08 13.18
C TYR A 68 -11.04 0.76 12.13
N CYS A 69 -11.46 1.99 12.39
CA CYS A 69 -12.28 2.72 11.42
C CYS A 69 -11.53 3.01 10.13
N ASP A 70 -10.22 3.20 10.19
CA ASP A 70 -9.40 3.41 9.00
C ASP A 70 -9.20 2.11 8.23
N GLN A 71 -9.11 0.97 8.92
CA GLN A 71 -9.08 -0.34 8.27
C GLN A 71 -10.37 -0.57 7.48
N ASN A 72 -11.51 -0.31 8.10
CA ASN A 72 -12.81 -0.48 7.45
C ASN A 72 -12.98 0.49 6.27
N TRP A 73 -12.52 1.73 6.44
CA TRP A 73 -12.54 2.72 5.37
C TRP A 73 -11.68 2.25 4.18
N THR A 74 -10.51 1.68 4.45
CA THR A 74 -9.63 1.17 3.40
C THR A 74 -10.31 0.05 2.62
N LEU A 75 -10.95 -0.89 3.33
CA LEU A 75 -11.65 -2.00 2.69
C LEU A 75 -12.85 -1.51 1.86
N LYS A 76 -13.54 -0.50 2.33
CA LYS A 76 -14.78 -0.03 1.71
C LYS A 76 -14.54 0.99 0.59
N GLU A 77 -13.59 1.90 0.79
CA GLU A 77 -13.42 3.05 -0.10
C GLU A 77 -12.18 2.95 -1.00
N ILE A 78 -11.14 2.25 -0.57
CA ILE A 78 -9.87 2.23 -1.29
C ILE A 78 -9.70 0.95 -2.11
N PHE A 79 -9.84 -0.22 -1.49
CA PHE A 79 -9.62 -1.49 -2.19
C PHE A 79 -10.52 -1.67 -3.41
N PRO A 80 -11.78 -1.23 -3.42
CA PRO A 80 -12.58 -1.30 -4.66
C PRO A 80 -11.99 -0.51 -5.82
N LEU A 81 -11.23 0.57 -5.53
CA LEU A 81 -10.56 1.35 -6.56
C LEU A 81 -9.36 0.61 -7.15
N PHE A 82 -8.77 -0.32 -6.40
CA PHE A 82 -7.65 -1.14 -6.87
C PHE A 82 -8.11 -2.25 -7.82
N GLU A 83 -9.36 -2.71 -7.68
CA GLU A 83 -9.89 -3.79 -8.52
C GLU A 83 -9.83 -3.42 -9.99
N GLY A 84 -9.21 -4.30 -10.79
CA GLY A 84 -9.04 -4.05 -12.22
C GLY A 84 -7.94 -3.07 -12.58
N ASN A 85 -7.29 -2.46 -11.59
CA ASN A 85 -6.25 -1.45 -11.81
C ASN A 85 -4.88 -1.89 -11.31
N PHE A 86 -4.79 -2.35 -10.05
CA PHE A 86 -3.54 -2.91 -9.55
C PHE A 86 -3.46 -4.41 -9.82
N VAL A 87 -2.22 -4.90 -9.96
CA VAL A 87 -1.93 -6.33 -10.09
C VAL A 87 -1.46 -6.90 -8.76
N LYS A 88 -0.53 -6.21 -8.12
CA LYS A 88 0.04 -6.63 -6.83
C LYS A 88 0.41 -5.42 -5.99
N PHE A 89 0.27 -5.55 -4.68
CA PHE A 89 1.00 -4.65 -3.81
C PHE A 89 1.52 -5.40 -2.58
N ALA A 90 2.63 -4.92 -2.06
CA ALA A 90 3.30 -5.53 -0.92
C ALA A 90 3.34 -4.55 0.24
N TYR A 91 3.19 -5.09 1.44
CA TYR A 91 3.50 -4.37 2.67
C TYR A 91 4.88 -4.77 3.13
N LEU A 92 5.74 -3.79 3.34
CA LEU A 92 7.04 -3.99 3.96
C LEU A 92 6.87 -3.62 5.43
N THR A 93 6.99 -4.61 6.30
CA THR A 93 6.60 -4.49 7.69
C THR A 93 7.70 -4.98 8.63
N LYS A 94 7.49 -4.84 9.93
CA LYS A 94 8.35 -5.41 10.97
C LYS A 94 7.50 -6.36 11.80
N ILE A 95 8.15 -7.32 12.44
CA ILE A 95 7.45 -8.31 13.27
C ILE A 95 6.78 -7.64 14.48
N GLU A 96 7.41 -6.59 15.01
CA GLU A 96 6.94 -5.88 16.20
C GLU A 96 5.81 -4.90 15.86
N GLY A 97 4.90 -4.72 16.81
CA GLY A 97 3.82 -3.75 16.68
C GLY A 97 2.53 -4.34 16.15
N LEU A 98 1.50 -3.52 16.15
CA LEU A 98 0.15 -3.95 15.77
C LEU A 98 -0.11 -3.83 14.28
N ASP A 99 0.69 -3.05 13.56
CA ASP A 99 0.41 -2.75 12.15
C ASP A 99 0.48 -3.98 11.25
N LEU A 100 1.37 -4.94 11.57
CA LEU A 100 1.39 -6.19 10.84
C LEU A 100 0.05 -6.93 10.96
N MET A 101 -0.49 -7.01 12.15
CA MET A 101 -1.78 -7.68 12.36
C MET A 101 -2.91 -6.92 11.69
N ASP A 102 -2.89 -5.60 11.74
CA ASP A 102 -3.91 -4.76 11.11
C ASP A 102 -3.93 -4.96 9.59
N THR A 103 -2.77 -4.98 8.96
CA THR A 103 -2.69 -5.16 7.50
C THR A 103 -2.93 -6.61 7.09
N LEU A 104 -2.58 -7.59 7.94
CA LEU A 104 -2.96 -8.99 7.68
C LEU A 104 -4.48 -9.15 7.71
N ARG A 105 -5.17 -8.41 8.59
CA ARG A 105 -6.63 -8.40 8.60
C ARG A 105 -7.19 -7.88 7.27
N LEU A 106 -6.57 -6.82 6.71
CA LEU A 106 -6.98 -6.29 5.41
C LEU A 106 -6.78 -7.34 4.31
N GLN A 107 -5.64 -8.01 4.30
CA GLN A 107 -5.35 -9.05 3.32
C GLN A 107 -6.36 -10.19 3.43
N GLU A 108 -6.62 -10.67 4.63
CA GLU A 108 -7.56 -11.75 4.88
C GLU A 108 -8.97 -11.37 4.43
N ALA A 109 -9.42 -10.17 4.76
CA ALA A 109 -10.74 -9.69 4.36
C ALA A 109 -10.87 -9.63 2.83
N GLN A 110 -9.81 -9.22 2.15
CA GLN A 110 -9.80 -9.15 0.69
C GLN A 110 -9.79 -10.54 0.06
N ASP A 111 -8.97 -11.45 0.58
CA ASP A 111 -8.87 -12.82 0.08
C ASP A 111 -10.18 -13.59 0.27
N ASN A 112 -10.92 -13.29 1.32
CA ASN A 112 -12.18 -13.96 1.66
C ASN A 112 -13.41 -13.25 1.12
N SER A 113 -13.23 -12.22 0.29
CA SER A 113 -14.37 -11.50 -0.29
C SER A 113 -15.11 -12.42 -1.26
N THR A 114 -16.40 -12.66 -0.99
CA THR A 114 -17.25 -13.48 -1.85
C THR A 114 -18.01 -12.65 -2.87
N LEU A 115 -18.00 -11.33 -2.72
CA LEU A 115 -18.81 -10.42 -3.53
C LEU A 115 -18.12 -10.01 -4.84
N GLN A 116 -16.78 -10.12 -4.90
CA GLN A 116 -16.03 -9.75 -6.09
C GLN A 116 -14.80 -10.64 -6.21
N LYS A 117 -14.45 -11.01 -7.45
CA LYS A 117 -13.18 -11.65 -7.72
C LYS A 117 -12.09 -10.63 -7.49
N THR A 118 -11.15 -10.94 -6.60
CA THR A 118 -9.99 -10.13 -6.34
C THR A 118 -9.09 -10.13 -7.57
N THR A 119 -8.86 -8.95 -8.14
CA THR A 119 -7.98 -8.82 -9.30
C THR A 119 -6.55 -8.45 -8.92
N PHE A 120 -6.31 -8.15 -7.64
CA PHE A 120 -4.97 -7.81 -7.17
C PHE A 120 -4.61 -8.67 -5.97
N LYS A 121 -3.30 -8.88 -5.78
CA LYS A 121 -2.76 -9.70 -4.70
C LYS A 121 -2.02 -8.82 -3.70
N ILE A 122 -2.13 -9.19 -2.42
CA ILE A 122 -1.46 -8.52 -1.31
C ILE A 122 -0.53 -9.52 -0.65
N GLU A 123 0.70 -9.12 -0.37
CA GLU A 123 1.64 -9.92 0.42
C GLU A 123 2.40 -9.07 1.39
N HIS A 124 2.91 -9.69 2.45
CA HIS A 124 3.69 -9.04 3.50
C HIS A 124 5.12 -9.55 3.47
N PHE A 125 6.08 -8.64 3.65
CA PHE A 125 7.51 -8.95 3.64
C PHE A 125 8.21 -8.21 4.77
N LEU A 126 9.28 -8.82 5.28
CA LEU A 126 10.15 -8.18 6.26
C LEU A 126 11.40 -7.60 5.61
N ASP A 127 11.67 -7.98 4.37
CA ASP A 127 12.84 -7.58 3.62
C ASP A 127 12.44 -6.96 2.29
N GLU A 128 13.00 -5.79 1.99
CA GLU A 128 12.64 -5.03 0.78
C GLU A 128 13.01 -5.77 -0.50
N GLU A 129 14.16 -6.44 -0.54
CA GLU A 129 14.56 -7.18 -1.74
C GLU A 129 13.59 -8.30 -2.08
N GLN A 130 13.13 -9.02 -1.07
CA GLN A 130 12.14 -10.08 -1.27
C GLN A 130 10.82 -9.51 -1.76
N ALA A 131 10.41 -8.38 -1.22
CA ALA A 131 9.18 -7.71 -1.66
C ALA A 131 9.29 -7.31 -3.13
N LEU A 132 10.39 -6.69 -3.52
CA LEU A 132 10.61 -6.27 -4.90
C LEU A 132 10.68 -7.46 -5.85
N THR A 133 11.34 -8.55 -5.44
CA THR A 133 11.40 -9.77 -6.24
C THR A 133 10.00 -10.29 -6.52
N TRP A 134 9.16 -10.36 -5.50
CA TRP A 134 7.79 -10.84 -5.67
C TRP A 134 6.96 -9.89 -6.55
N LEU A 135 7.12 -8.58 -6.36
CA LEU A 135 6.35 -7.59 -7.14
C LEU A 135 6.66 -7.66 -8.63
N PHE A 136 7.92 -7.89 -8.98
CA PHE A 136 8.36 -7.92 -10.36
C PHE A 136 8.43 -9.33 -10.97
N GLU A 137 7.94 -10.31 -10.27
CA GLU A 137 7.89 -11.70 -10.70
C GLU A 137 6.98 -11.96 -11.89
#